data_acf4a4709f4be09f9e6a2f79c6d3ffa9
#
_entry.id   acf4a4709f4be09f9e6a2f79c6d3ffa9
#
_cell.length_a   1.000
_cell.length_b   1.000
_cell.length_c   1.000
_cell.angle_alpha   90.00
_cell.angle_beta   90.00
_cell.angle_gamma   90.00
#
_symmetry.space_group_name_H-M   'P 1'
#
loop_
_entity.id
_entity.type
_entity.pdbx_description
1 polymer ?
#
loop_
_entity_poly.entity_id
_entity_poly.type
_entity_poly.pdbx_seq_one_letter_code
_entity_poly.pdbx_strand_id
1 'polypeptide(L)'
;MRRRAFLALAGTTAAAGLAGCGRGSRDGIKVVIADYSKDHTRPFWQALAETYTKQGGAPVDLQVIDWNSIDQQVSTMLQNNQPPDVLNLNSFSSYAKDGLLYPADEILSPQTKDDFLEAFARGGEYRGKLYGFPILSSARAFFYNRPLLLKAGLAGPPGTWDEFVQAASRIQALGQGTIGYALPLGPEEAQAEWSIWMWNNGGDWKSGEEWTINSERNVQTLQFLADLANKYRVTQINPGRTNRTDGAFQLFKDGKVGMVMGFSPLAAQLDAEGKVDYGVSTMPTNIGASVTLGVEDYLMAFRKQGNREPVKKFLDLYYRPENITRWITAEGFLPVTRSGLRQMSSNPKLKPYLDALPSAKLVPTTDPAWDRVKLDVQQNIGLAVQPGGNPRQVLDQLQKNATAAAGGR
;
A
#
# COMPACT_ATOMS: atom_id res chain seq x y z
N MET A 1 -36.87 18.94 60.91
CA MET A 1 -37.06 18.26 62.22
C MET A 1 -36.31 16.93 62.20
N ARG A 2 -35.51 16.71 63.28
CA ARG A 2 -34.88 15.45 63.76
C ARG A 2 -33.81 14.83 62.86
N ARG A 3 -32.51 15.00 63.07
CA ARG A 3 -31.58 14.68 64.20
C ARG A 3 -31.41 13.20 64.51
N ARG A 4 -30.13 12.81 64.48
CA ARG A 4 -29.42 11.77 65.31
C ARG A 4 -29.17 10.43 64.58
N ALA A 5 -28.08 9.70 64.76
CA ALA A 5 -26.82 9.91 65.54
C ALA A 5 -25.85 8.76 65.13
N PHE A 6 -24.54 9.06 65.17
CA PHE A 6 -23.37 8.26 65.54
C PHE A 6 -23.52 6.76 65.87
N LEU A 7 -22.60 5.97 65.28
CA LEU A 7 -21.77 5.07 66.10
C LEU A 7 -20.47 4.73 65.39
N ALA A 8 -19.38 5.13 66.03
CA ALA A 8 -18.02 4.73 65.69
C ALA A 8 -17.72 3.38 66.33
N LEU A 9 -17.03 2.49 65.64
CA LEU A 9 -16.31 1.37 66.26
C LEU A 9 -14.90 1.30 65.65
N ALA A 10 -13.94 1.56 66.50
CA ALA A 10 -12.52 1.38 66.27
C ALA A 10 -12.16 -0.11 66.43
N GLY A 11 -11.28 -0.62 65.62
CA GLY A 11 -10.81 -2.01 65.75
C GLY A 11 -9.56 -2.27 64.93
N THR A 12 -8.40 -1.98 65.51
CA THR A 12 -7.09 -2.66 65.47
C THR A 12 -6.48 -3.17 64.18
N THR A 13 -5.39 -2.54 63.84
CA THR A 13 -4.20 -2.94 63.06
C THR A 13 -3.86 -4.42 63.04
N ALA A 14 -3.68 -4.95 61.81
CA ALA A 14 -2.75 -6.04 61.52
C ALA A 14 -2.00 -5.69 60.27
N ALA A 15 -0.75 -5.21 60.40
CA ALA A 15 0.19 -5.07 59.30
C ALA A 15 0.71 -6.48 58.92
N ALA A 16 0.14 -7.05 57.87
CA ALA A 16 0.72 -8.21 57.21
C ALA A 16 1.46 -7.68 55.97
N GLY A 17 2.78 -7.66 56.04
CA GLY A 17 3.67 -7.41 54.94
C GLY A 17 3.46 -8.47 53.83
N LEU A 18 2.79 -8.11 52.77
CA LEU A 18 2.81 -8.83 51.51
C LEU A 18 3.96 -8.24 50.70
N ALA A 19 5.11 -8.91 50.74
CA ALA A 19 6.09 -8.84 49.69
C ALA A 19 5.43 -9.41 48.42
N GLY A 20 4.64 -8.61 47.75
CA GLY A 20 4.13 -8.87 46.42
C GLY A 20 5.30 -8.78 45.47
N CYS A 21 5.91 -9.93 45.13
CA CYS A 21 6.64 -10.05 43.86
C CYS A 21 5.72 -9.59 42.77
N GLY A 22 5.93 -8.35 42.31
CA GLY A 22 5.28 -7.82 41.14
C GLY A 22 5.65 -8.70 39.93
N ARG A 23 4.84 -9.73 39.65
CA ARG A 23 4.65 -10.21 38.30
C ARG A 23 3.97 -9.05 37.57
N GLY A 24 4.81 -8.18 36.95
CA GLY A 24 4.32 -7.25 36.00
C GLY A 24 3.44 -8.04 35.05
N SER A 25 2.16 -7.72 34.97
CA SER A 25 1.31 -8.18 33.91
C SER A 25 2.08 -7.87 32.62
N ARG A 26 2.44 -8.91 31.85
CA ARG A 26 2.98 -8.70 30.51
C ARG A 26 1.84 -8.10 29.71
N ASP A 27 1.76 -6.79 29.69
CA ASP A 27 0.85 -6.10 28.78
C ASP A 27 1.18 -6.63 27.39
N GLY A 28 0.14 -7.10 26.67
CA GLY A 28 0.30 -7.64 25.32
C GLY A 28 0.82 -6.58 24.37
N ILE A 29 1.29 -7.00 23.18
CA ILE A 29 1.59 -6.08 22.07
C ILE A 29 0.41 -6.04 21.11
N LYS A 30 0.04 -4.84 20.67
CA LYS A 30 -0.98 -4.62 19.63
C LYS A 30 -0.33 -4.57 18.27
N VAL A 31 -0.70 -5.49 17.41
CA VAL A 31 -0.17 -5.61 16.03
C VAL A 31 -1.30 -5.34 15.05
N VAL A 32 -1.13 -4.32 14.20
CA VAL A 32 -2.10 -3.92 13.19
C VAL A 32 -1.50 -4.14 11.81
N ILE A 33 -2.17 -4.98 11.01
CA ILE A 33 -1.71 -5.40 9.68
C ILE A 33 -2.81 -5.11 8.67
N ALA A 34 -2.43 -4.60 7.51
CA ALA A 34 -3.31 -4.48 6.36
C ALA A 34 -3.69 -5.86 5.81
N ASP A 35 -4.93 -6.04 5.41
CA ASP A 35 -5.41 -7.27 4.79
C ASP A 35 -5.11 -7.26 3.28
N TYR A 36 -4.13 -8.05 2.84
CA TYR A 36 -3.73 -8.18 1.44
C TYR A 36 -4.55 -9.23 0.70
N SER A 37 -4.90 -10.32 1.41
CA SER A 37 -5.80 -11.35 0.89
C SER A 37 -6.53 -12.04 2.03
N LYS A 38 -7.80 -12.39 1.79
CA LYS A 38 -8.63 -13.09 2.77
C LYS A 38 -8.07 -14.45 3.18
N ASP A 39 -7.36 -15.11 2.25
CA ASP A 39 -6.93 -16.50 2.40
C ASP A 39 -5.55 -16.63 3.06
N HIS A 40 -4.68 -15.62 2.98
CA HIS A 40 -3.29 -15.73 3.41
C HIS A 40 -2.90 -14.78 4.54
N THR A 41 -3.34 -13.52 4.52
CA THR A 41 -2.88 -12.51 5.49
C THR A 41 -3.22 -12.90 6.91
N ARG A 42 -4.50 -13.02 7.23
CA ARG A 42 -4.94 -13.34 8.60
C ARG A 42 -4.39 -14.68 9.11
N PRO A 43 -4.47 -15.80 8.37
CA PRO A 43 -3.93 -17.09 8.84
C PRO A 43 -2.43 -17.04 9.13
N PHE A 44 -1.64 -16.35 8.28
CA PHE A 44 -0.21 -16.23 8.51
C PHE A 44 0.11 -15.45 9.80
N TRP A 45 -0.47 -14.27 9.97
CA TRP A 45 -0.19 -13.41 11.12
C TRP A 45 -0.72 -13.98 12.43
N GLN A 46 -1.83 -14.72 12.41
CA GLN A 46 -2.31 -15.48 13.56
C GLN A 46 -1.34 -16.58 13.98
N ALA A 47 -0.87 -17.39 13.01
CA ALA A 47 0.11 -18.45 13.28
C ALA A 47 1.45 -17.88 13.80
N LEU A 48 1.88 -16.71 13.29
CA LEU A 48 3.08 -16.02 13.76
C LEU A 48 2.90 -15.55 15.21
N ALA A 49 1.77 -14.91 15.53
CA ALA A 49 1.43 -14.44 16.88
C ALA A 49 1.37 -15.60 17.89
N GLU A 50 0.76 -16.72 17.52
CA GLU A 50 0.76 -17.93 18.33
C GLU A 50 2.17 -18.48 18.57
N THR A 51 2.98 -18.55 17.50
CA THR A 51 4.37 -19.00 17.60
C THR A 51 5.18 -18.12 18.52
N TYR A 52 5.03 -16.80 18.40
CA TYR A 52 5.67 -15.83 19.28
C TYR A 52 5.31 -16.06 20.76
N THR A 53 4.01 -16.20 21.04
CA THR A 53 3.53 -16.43 22.42
C THR A 53 3.99 -17.78 22.98
N LYS A 54 3.97 -18.85 22.18
CA LYS A 54 4.48 -20.19 22.56
C LYS A 54 5.99 -20.18 22.87
N GLN A 55 6.76 -19.28 22.22
CA GLN A 55 8.18 -19.07 22.51
C GLN A 55 8.45 -18.15 23.74
N GLY A 56 7.43 -17.87 24.53
CA GLY A 56 7.53 -17.04 25.73
C GLY A 56 7.45 -15.54 25.48
N GLY A 57 6.99 -15.12 24.31
CA GLY A 57 6.64 -13.74 23.99
C GLY A 57 5.41 -13.24 24.78
N ALA A 58 5.17 -11.94 24.74
CA ALA A 58 3.97 -11.31 25.28
C ALA A 58 2.71 -11.74 24.49
N PRO A 59 1.50 -11.70 25.08
CA PRO A 59 0.27 -11.85 24.31
C PRO A 59 0.21 -10.88 23.14
N VAL A 60 -0.41 -11.28 22.00
CA VAL A 60 -0.54 -10.44 20.81
C VAL A 60 -2.02 -10.13 20.57
N ASP A 61 -2.38 -8.85 20.60
CA ASP A 61 -3.65 -8.34 20.08
C ASP A 61 -3.48 -8.06 18.58
N LEU A 62 -3.85 -9.03 17.74
CA LEU A 62 -3.72 -8.94 16.28
C LEU A 62 -4.99 -8.37 15.66
N GLN A 63 -4.84 -7.28 14.93
CA GLN A 63 -5.90 -6.68 14.12
C GLN A 63 -5.48 -6.70 12.64
N VAL A 64 -6.21 -7.44 11.81
CA VAL A 64 -6.05 -7.44 10.36
C VAL A 64 -7.20 -6.62 9.79
N ILE A 65 -6.87 -5.51 9.13
CA ILE A 65 -7.79 -4.45 8.72
C ILE A 65 -7.75 -4.29 7.21
N ASP A 66 -8.92 -4.20 6.60
CA ASP A 66 -9.07 -3.96 5.15
C ASP A 66 -8.39 -2.66 4.70
N TRP A 67 -7.74 -2.69 3.52
CA TRP A 67 -7.03 -1.57 2.92
C TRP A 67 -7.87 -0.29 2.81
N ASN A 68 -9.16 -0.42 2.51
CA ASN A 68 -10.05 0.74 2.36
C ASN A 68 -10.35 1.46 3.68
N SER A 69 -10.05 0.83 4.82
CA SER A 69 -10.40 1.36 6.14
C SER A 69 -9.20 1.54 7.08
N ILE A 70 -8.02 0.97 6.78
CA ILE A 70 -6.90 0.94 7.72
C ILE A 70 -6.38 2.35 8.04
N ASP A 71 -6.21 3.22 7.05
CA ASP A 71 -5.73 4.59 7.26
C ASP A 71 -6.64 5.36 8.23
N GLN A 72 -7.96 5.23 8.05
CA GLN A 72 -8.95 5.87 8.93
C GLN A 72 -8.93 5.28 10.34
N GLN A 73 -8.84 3.96 10.48
CA GLN A 73 -8.82 3.30 11.78
C GLN A 73 -7.54 3.62 12.55
N VAL A 74 -6.38 3.63 11.88
CA VAL A 74 -5.09 4.02 12.49
C VAL A 74 -5.11 5.48 12.93
N SER A 75 -5.63 6.39 12.11
CA SER A 75 -5.82 7.78 12.48
C SER A 75 -6.66 7.92 13.77
N THR A 76 -7.75 7.17 13.87
CA THR A 76 -8.60 7.13 15.07
C THR A 76 -7.87 6.59 16.30
N MET A 77 -7.06 5.53 16.15
CA MET A 77 -6.24 4.99 17.24
C MET A 77 -5.25 6.04 17.76
N LEU A 78 -4.59 6.76 16.87
CA LEU A 78 -3.63 7.81 17.23
C LEU A 78 -4.31 9.00 17.94
N GLN A 79 -5.44 9.48 17.43
CA GLN A 79 -6.23 10.54 18.06
C GLN A 79 -6.69 10.18 19.48
N ASN A 80 -6.97 8.92 19.72
CA ASN A 80 -7.35 8.40 21.03
C ASN A 80 -6.15 8.05 21.96
N ASN A 81 -4.92 8.42 21.57
CA ASN A 81 -3.69 8.04 22.28
C ASN A 81 -3.54 6.52 22.50
N GLN A 82 -4.00 5.72 21.54
CA GLN A 82 -3.91 4.26 21.56
C GLN A 82 -3.19 3.72 20.33
N PRO A 83 -1.96 4.19 19.99
CA PRO A 83 -1.23 3.69 18.85
C PRO A 83 -1.02 2.17 18.96
N PRO A 84 -0.90 1.45 17.83
CA PRO A 84 -0.44 0.08 17.84
C PRO A 84 1.02 0.00 18.34
N ASP A 85 1.51 -1.19 18.68
CA ASP A 85 2.94 -1.42 18.94
C ASP A 85 3.69 -1.69 17.65
N VAL A 86 3.05 -2.43 16.75
CA VAL A 86 3.52 -2.70 15.38
C VAL A 86 2.41 -2.34 14.41
N LEU A 87 2.73 -1.55 13.39
CA LEU A 87 1.81 -1.14 12.34
C LEU A 87 2.40 -1.48 10.96
N ASN A 88 1.57 -2.01 10.08
CA ASN A 88 1.88 -2.16 8.67
C ASN A 88 1.09 -1.13 7.85
N LEU A 89 1.80 -0.30 7.10
CA LEU A 89 1.26 0.63 6.08
C LEU A 89 2.33 0.90 5.01
N ASN A 90 1.93 1.63 3.97
CA ASN A 90 2.82 2.07 2.89
C ASN A 90 3.38 3.50 3.09
N SER A 91 3.26 4.05 4.28
CA SER A 91 3.79 5.37 4.66
C SER A 91 4.16 5.39 6.15
N PHE A 92 5.18 6.15 6.52
CA PHE A 92 5.75 6.17 7.87
C PHE A 92 6.34 7.52 8.29
N SER A 93 6.65 8.38 7.32
CA SER A 93 7.50 9.55 7.56
C SER A 93 6.85 10.61 8.45
N SER A 94 5.52 10.74 8.44
CA SER A 94 4.77 11.60 9.37
C SER A 94 4.98 11.15 10.82
N TYR A 95 4.86 9.85 11.10
CA TYR A 95 5.08 9.30 12.44
C TYR A 95 6.54 9.37 12.88
N ALA A 96 7.49 9.19 11.94
CA ALA A 96 8.91 9.35 12.21
C ALA A 96 9.27 10.81 12.54
N LYS A 97 8.71 11.77 11.79
CA LYS A 97 8.83 13.21 12.04
C LYS A 97 8.37 13.58 13.45
N ASP A 98 7.24 13.04 13.88
CA ASP A 98 6.64 13.31 15.18
C ASP A 98 7.33 12.55 16.33
N GLY A 99 8.40 11.77 16.04
CA GLY A 99 9.18 11.04 17.04
C GLY A 99 8.45 9.83 17.64
N LEU A 100 7.39 9.36 17.01
CA LEU A 100 6.54 8.28 17.50
C LEU A 100 7.13 6.89 17.29
N LEU A 101 8.15 6.75 16.40
CA LEU A 101 8.69 5.45 16.00
C LEU A 101 10.05 5.16 16.60
N TYR A 102 10.36 3.87 16.78
CA TYR A 102 11.72 3.38 16.99
C TYR A 102 12.44 3.30 15.64
N PRO A 103 13.68 3.83 15.51
CA PRO A 103 14.53 3.52 14.37
C PRO A 103 15.00 2.06 14.41
N ALA A 104 15.37 1.50 13.27
CA ALA A 104 15.83 0.12 13.13
C ALA A 104 16.97 -0.26 14.09
N ASP A 105 17.89 0.67 14.35
CA ASP A 105 19.03 0.43 15.25
C ASP A 105 18.62 0.14 16.70
N GLU A 106 17.45 0.57 17.10
CA GLU A 106 16.93 0.34 18.44
C GLU A 106 16.07 -0.93 18.56
N ILE A 107 15.49 -1.41 17.43
CA ILE A 107 14.40 -2.39 17.46
C ILE A 107 14.63 -3.63 16.60
N LEU A 108 15.58 -3.62 15.66
CA LEU A 108 15.90 -4.79 14.83
C LEU A 108 17.29 -5.34 15.17
N SER A 109 17.47 -6.64 14.96
CA SER A 109 18.80 -7.24 15.03
C SER A 109 19.69 -6.77 13.87
N PRO A 110 21.03 -6.76 14.04
CA PRO A 110 21.95 -6.46 12.94
C PRO A 110 21.70 -7.37 11.72
N GLN A 111 21.47 -8.66 11.95
CA GLN A 111 21.22 -9.64 10.88
C GLN A 111 19.99 -9.29 10.06
N THR A 112 18.90 -8.85 10.70
CA THR A 112 17.69 -8.40 10.00
C THR A 112 17.97 -7.16 9.13
N LYS A 113 18.68 -6.18 9.67
CA LYS A 113 19.01 -4.94 8.93
C LYS A 113 19.90 -5.23 7.71
N ASP A 114 20.90 -6.08 7.89
CA ASP A 114 21.86 -6.43 6.83
C ASP A 114 21.24 -7.26 5.71
N ASP A 115 20.11 -7.94 5.98
CA ASP A 115 19.39 -8.73 4.99
C ASP A 115 18.47 -7.88 4.10
N PHE A 116 18.13 -6.66 4.46
CA PHE A 116 17.35 -5.79 3.58
C PHE A 116 18.09 -5.48 2.28
N LEU A 117 17.37 -5.46 1.16
CA LEU A 117 17.85 -4.91 -0.10
C LEU A 117 17.99 -3.39 0.06
N GLU A 118 19.15 -2.85 -0.34
CA GLU A 118 19.52 -1.46 -0.08
C GLU A 118 18.49 -0.44 -0.62
N ALA A 119 17.95 -0.69 -1.83
CA ALA A 119 16.95 0.19 -2.43
C ALA A 119 15.70 0.34 -1.54
N PHE A 120 15.24 -0.78 -0.96
CA PHE A 120 14.06 -0.78 -0.08
C PHE A 120 14.37 -0.24 1.32
N ALA A 121 15.55 -0.50 1.85
CA ALA A 121 15.97 0.12 3.11
C ALA A 121 15.99 1.65 3.00
N ARG A 122 16.50 2.21 1.89
CA ARG A 122 16.49 3.66 1.63
C ARG A 122 15.07 4.24 1.54
N GLY A 123 14.12 3.49 0.96
CA GLY A 123 12.71 3.88 0.89
C GLY A 123 12.07 4.05 2.29
N GLY A 124 12.56 3.31 3.29
CA GLY A 124 12.12 3.38 4.68
C GLY A 124 12.83 4.41 5.55
N GLU A 125 13.74 5.23 4.99
CA GLU A 125 14.53 6.20 5.75
C GLU A 125 13.85 7.56 5.87
N TYR A 126 13.96 8.14 7.05
CA TYR A 126 13.68 9.54 7.31
C TYR A 126 14.87 10.18 8.03
N ARG A 127 15.43 11.25 7.44
CA ARG A 127 16.63 11.94 7.96
C ARG A 127 17.81 10.98 8.27
N GLY A 128 18.07 10.04 7.35
CA GLY A 128 19.19 9.10 7.43
C GLY A 128 19.03 8.00 8.48
N LYS A 129 17.82 7.77 8.98
CA LYS A 129 17.50 6.64 9.87
C LYS A 129 16.34 5.83 9.32
N LEU A 130 16.45 4.52 9.36
CA LEU A 130 15.44 3.58 8.92
C LEU A 130 14.32 3.46 9.96
N TYR A 131 13.10 3.88 9.64
CA TYR A 131 11.91 3.81 10.47
C TYR A 131 10.80 2.94 9.87
N GLY A 132 10.68 2.93 8.55
CA GLY A 132 9.83 2.01 7.82
C GLY A 132 10.61 0.75 7.46
N PHE A 133 10.34 -0.36 8.14
CA PHE A 133 11.03 -1.62 7.90
C PHE A 133 10.38 -2.33 6.72
N PRO A 134 11.08 -2.55 5.59
CA PRO A 134 10.47 -3.16 4.40
C PRO A 134 9.86 -4.52 4.71
N ILE A 135 8.60 -4.72 4.33
CA ILE A 135 7.86 -5.96 4.60
C ILE A 135 7.61 -6.74 3.31
N LEU A 136 7.30 -6.04 2.24
CA LEU A 136 7.05 -6.56 0.90
C LEU A 136 7.29 -5.47 -0.13
N SER A 137 7.42 -5.88 -1.39
CA SER A 137 7.39 -4.94 -2.52
C SER A 137 6.55 -5.45 -3.67
N SER A 138 6.20 -4.57 -4.58
CA SER A 138 5.61 -4.92 -5.86
C SER A 138 6.05 -3.92 -6.93
N ALA A 139 5.96 -4.34 -8.19
CA ALA A 139 6.08 -3.47 -9.35
C ALA A 139 4.79 -3.57 -10.16
N ARG A 140 4.27 -2.43 -10.59
CA ARG A 140 3.11 -2.41 -11.47
C ARG A 140 3.51 -2.88 -12.86
N ALA A 141 2.55 -3.50 -13.55
CA ALA A 141 2.73 -3.96 -14.91
C ALA A 141 1.42 -3.81 -15.68
N PHE A 142 1.50 -3.79 -16.99
CA PHE A 142 0.35 -3.66 -17.87
C PHE A 142 -0.16 -5.05 -18.26
N PHE A 143 -1.34 -5.41 -17.77
CA PHE A 143 -2.00 -6.68 -18.06
C PHE A 143 -2.92 -6.54 -19.26
N TYR A 144 -2.94 -7.56 -20.10
CA TYR A 144 -3.83 -7.61 -21.26
C TYR A 144 -4.45 -8.99 -21.46
N ASN A 145 -5.71 -9.02 -21.86
CA ASN A 145 -6.47 -10.22 -22.18
C ASN A 145 -6.15 -10.65 -23.60
N ARG A 146 -5.35 -11.72 -23.78
CA ARG A 146 -4.89 -12.19 -25.11
C ARG A 146 -6.05 -12.50 -26.06
N PRO A 147 -7.09 -13.27 -25.66
CA PRO A 147 -8.26 -13.52 -26.50
C PRO A 147 -8.96 -12.26 -26.98
N LEU A 148 -9.13 -11.24 -26.13
CA LEU A 148 -9.79 -9.99 -26.51
C LEU A 148 -8.93 -9.16 -27.47
N LEU A 149 -7.62 -9.08 -27.24
CA LEU A 149 -6.70 -8.43 -28.17
C LEU A 149 -6.74 -9.11 -29.55
N LEU A 150 -6.66 -10.43 -29.58
CA LEU A 150 -6.70 -11.19 -30.83
C LEU A 150 -8.01 -10.97 -31.59
N LYS A 151 -9.16 -11.03 -30.90
CA LYS A 151 -10.48 -10.74 -31.47
C LYS A 151 -10.58 -9.31 -32.04
N ALA A 152 -9.91 -8.36 -31.40
CA ALA A 152 -9.83 -6.97 -31.88
C ALA A 152 -8.81 -6.76 -33.02
N GLY A 153 -8.17 -7.82 -33.53
CA GLY A 153 -7.18 -7.77 -34.58
C GLY A 153 -5.87 -7.11 -34.17
N LEU A 154 -5.48 -7.24 -32.88
CA LEU A 154 -4.24 -6.69 -32.33
C LEU A 154 -3.20 -7.80 -32.20
N ALA A 155 -1.97 -7.53 -32.65
CA ALA A 155 -0.86 -8.48 -32.58
C ALA A 155 -0.21 -8.57 -31.20
N GLY A 156 -0.41 -7.56 -30.34
CA GLY A 156 0.17 -7.48 -29.00
C GLY A 156 -0.33 -6.26 -28.24
N PRO A 157 0.21 -6.05 -27.01
CA PRO A 157 -0.14 -4.89 -26.21
C PRO A 157 0.43 -3.58 -26.80
N PRO A 158 -0.23 -2.43 -26.57
CA PRO A 158 0.25 -1.13 -27.04
C PRO A 158 1.50 -0.68 -26.27
N GLY A 159 2.44 -0.02 -26.98
CA GLY A 159 3.63 0.58 -26.39
C GLY A 159 3.53 2.10 -26.18
N THR A 160 2.62 2.77 -26.93
CA THR A 160 2.41 4.21 -26.87
C THR A 160 0.97 4.56 -26.48
N TRP A 161 0.74 5.80 -26.09
CA TRP A 161 -0.63 6.27 -25.78
C TRP A 161 -1.55 6.24 -26.99
N ASP A 162 -1.05 6.56 -28.18
CA ASP A 162 -1.86 6.51 -29.41
C ASP A 162 -2.27 5.07 -29.74
N GLU A 163 -1.31 4.13 -29.68
CA GLU A 163 -1.60 2.70 -29.86
C GLU A 163 -2.57 2.20 -28.78
N PHE A 164 -2.43 2.69 -27.54
CA PHE A 164 -3.31 2.32 -26.43
C PHE A 164 -4.76 2.76 -26.69
N VAL A 165 -4.99 4.00 -27.13
CA VAL A 165 -6.35 4.48 -27.49
C VAL A 165 -6.94 3.67 -28.62
N GLN A 166 -6.14 3.35 -29.65
CA GLN A 166 -6.58 2.51 -30.75
C GLN A 166 -6.95 1.09 -30.29
N ALA A 167 -6.10 0.47 -29.48
CA ALA A 167 -6.34 -0.86 -28.94
C ALA A 167 -7.59 -0.89 -28.06
N ALA A 168 -7.71 0.05 -27.12
CA ALA A 168 -8.86 0.15 -26.23
C ALA A 168 -10.17 0.37 -27.01
N SER A 169 -10.14 1.21 -28.06
CA SER A 169 -11.30 1.47 -28.92
C SER A 169 -11.72 0.23 -29.71
N ARG A 170 -10.76 -0.51 -30.27
CA ARG A 170 -11.05 -1.77 -31.03
C ARG A 170 -11.63 -2.83 -30.11
N ILE A 171 -11.09 -2.97 -28.88
CA ILE A 171 -11.61 -3.92 -27.90
C ILE A 171 -13.03 -3.52 -27.47
N GLN A 172 -13.25 -2.24 -27.17
CA GLN A 172 -14.58 -1.72 -26.82
C GLN A 172 -15.61 -1.99 -27.94
N ALA A 173 -15.20 -1.89 -29.21
CA ALA A 173 -16.04 -2.12 -30.37
C ALA A 173 -16.45 -3.59 -30.57
N LEU A 174 -15.86 -4.55 -29.86
CA LEU A 174 -16.31 -5.95 -29.84
C LEU A 174 -17.73 -6.09 -29.28
N GLY A 175 -18.20 -5.10 -28.53
CA GLY A 175 -19.54 -5.10 -27.94
C GLY A 175 -19.72 -6.09 -26.80
N GLN A 176 -20.94 -6.56 -26.56
CA GLN A 176 -21.29 -7.57 -25.54
C GLN A 176 -20.80 -7.24 -24.11
N GLY A 177 -20.71 -5.95 -23.76
CA GLY A 177 -20.21 -5.50 -22.46
C GLY A 177 -18.69 -5.54 -22.29
N THR A 178 -17.95 -5.74 -23.39
CA THR A 178 -16.48 -5.69 -23.38
C THR A 178 -16.00 -4.25 -23.13
N ILE A 179 -14.96 -4.11 -22.32
CA ILE A 179 -14.36 -2.84 -21.89
C ILE A 179 -12.92 -2.79 -22.41
N GLY A 180 -12.53 -1.68 -23.04
CA GLY A 180 -11.18 -1.51 -23.56
C GLY A 180 -10.14 -1.48 -22.46
N TYR A 181 -10.34 -0.64 -21.45
CA TYR A 181 -9.46 -0.47 -20.30
C TYR A 181 -10.23 -0.28 -19.00
N ALA A 182 -9.87 -0.99 -17.95
CA ALA A 182 -10.41 -0.74 -16.62
C ALA A 182 -9.56 0.34 -15.93
N LEU A 183 -10.17 1.51 -15.70
CA LEU A 183 -9.53 2.69 -15.10
C LEU A 183 -10.01 2.89 -13.66
N PRO A 184 -9.24 2.45 -12.63
CA PRO A 184 -9.62 2.59 -11.23
C PRO A 184 -9.12 3.92 -10.64
N LEU A 185 -9.94 4.97 -10.70
CA LEU A 185 -9.69 6.26 -10.04
C LEU A 185 -10.61 6.48 -8.83
N GLY A 186 -11.15 5.41 -8.25
CA GLY A 186 -11.83 5.40 -6.96
C GLY A 186 -10.86 5.50 -5.78
N PRO A 187 -11.40 5.70 -4.56
CA PRO A 187 -10.59 6.09 -3.39
C PRO A 187 -9.61 5.02 -2.87
N GLU A 188 -9.67 3.79 -3.32
CA GLU A 188 -8.75 2.73 -2.84
C GLU A 188 -7.29 3.06 -3.12
N GLU A 189 -6.93 3.27 -4.40
CA GLU A 189 -5.55 3.56 -4.83
C GLU A 189 -5.46 4.45 -6.07
N ALA A 190 -6.33 5.42 -6.22
CA ALA A 190 -6.34 6.34 -7.35
C ALA A 190 -4.98 7.04 -7.58
N GLN A 191 -4.22 7.31 -6.52
CA GLN A 191 -2.88 7.89 -6.61
C GLN A 191 -1.89 6.97 -7.32
N ALA A 192 -2.03 5.65 -7.17
CA ALA A 192 -1.13 4.69 -7.83
C ALA A 192 -1.40 4.63 -9.33
N GLU A 193 -2.68 4.56 -9.72
CA GLU A 193 -3.10 4.60 -11.12
C GLU A 193 -2.64 5.89 -11.79
N TRP A 194 -2.91 7.04 -11.15
CA TRP A 194 -2.51 8.32 -11.71
C TRP A 194 -1.00 8.50 -11.80
N SER A 195 -0.23 8.09 -10.77
CA SER A 195 1.24 8.18 -10.76
C SER A 195 1.86 7.54 -12.00
N ILE A 196 1.40 6.35 -12.36
CA ILE A 196 1.98 5.60 -13.46
C ILE A 196 1.71 6.29 -14.80
N TRP A 197 0.49 6.77 -15.02
CA TRP A 197 0.17 7.53 -16.23
C TRP A 197 0.93 8.84 -16.29
N MET A 198 1.03 9.55 -15.17
CA MET A 198 1.75 10.81 -15.01
C MET A 198 3.23 10.67 -15.35
N TRP A 199 3.92 9.69 -14.78
CA TRP A 199 5.34 9.45 -15.06
C TRP A 199 5.58 9.03 -16.51
N ASN A 200 4.68 8.26 -17.12
CA ASN A 200 4.77 7.87 -18.51
C ASN A 200 4.41 9.00 -19.49
N ASN A 201 4.07 10.19 -18.98
CA ASN A 201 3.97 11.44 -19.74
C ASN A 201 5.06 12.47 -19.32
N GLY A 202 6.02 12.08 -18.50
CA GLY A 202 7.10 12.97 -18.03
C GLY A 202 6.67 13.97 -16.96
N GLY A 203 5.52 13.76 -16.33
CA GLY A 203 5.11 14.47 -15.11
C GLY A 203 5.74 13.89 -13.85
N ASP A 204 5.56 14.56 -12.73
CA ASP A 204 5.97 14.06 -11.41
C ASP A 204 5.16 14.70 -10.28
N TRP A 205 5.26 14.11 -9.08
CA TRP A 205 4.68 14.65 -7.85
C TRP A 205 5.38 15.90 -7.37
N LYS A 206 6.72 15.90 -7.48
CA LYS A 206 7.60 16.96 -6.97
C LYS A 206 8.70 17.30 -7.98
N SER A 207 9.23 18.51 -7.85
CA SER A 207 10.48 18.95 -8.45
C SER A 207 11.38 19.45 -7.30
N GLY A 208 12.37 18.64 -6.94
CA GLY A 208 13.10 18.85 -5.69
C GLY A 208 12.17 18.78 -4.48
N GLU A 209 12.15 19.84 -3.67
CA GLU A 209 11.27 19.90 -2.49
C GLU A 209 9.85 20.42 -2.79
N GLU A 210 9.61 20.96 -3.97
CA GLU A 210 8.34 21.57 -4.34
C GLU A 210 7.35 20.56 -4.91
N TRP A 211 6.09 20.61 -4.48
CA TRP A 211 4.99 19.86 -5.08
C TRP A 211 4.65 20.46 -6.44
N THR A 212 4.49 19.61 -7.46
CA THR A 212 4.19 19.99 -8.85
C THR A 212 2.97 19.28 -9.40
N ILE A 213 1.98 19.05 -8.53
CA ILE A 213 0.77 18.26 -8.83
C ILE A 213 0.00 18.82 -10.02
N ASN A 214 -0.05 20.15 -10.18
CA ASN A 214 -0.76 20.84 -11.27
C ASN A 214 0.14 21.27 -12.42
N SER A 215 1.33 20.67 -12.58
CA SER A 215 2.19 20.94 -13.73
C SER A 215 1.45 20.65 -15.05
N GLU A 216 1.86 21.31 -16.16
CA GLU A 216 1.22 21.12 -17.47
C GLU A 216 1.22 19.65 -17.91
N ARG A 217 2.31 18.90 -17.63
CA ARG A 217 2.39 17.46 -17.92
C ARG A 217 1.35 16.67 -17.14
N ASN A 218 1.15 17.00 -15.88
CA ASN A 218 0.18 16.35 -15.02
C ASN A 218 -1.25 16.67 -15.44
N VAL A 219 -1.52 17.91 -15.82
CA VAL A 219 -2.83 18.31 -16.37
C VAL A 219 -3.14 17.59 -17.68
N GLN A 220 -2.17 17.52 -18.61
CA GLN A 220 -2.30 16.76 -19.85
C GLN A 220 -2.60 15.27 -19.57
N THR A 221 -1.93 14.69 -18.57
CA THR A 221 -2.17 13.30 -18.18
C THR A 221 -3.59 13.09 -17.65
N LEU A 222 -4.04 13.93 -16.75
CA LEU A 222 -5.39 13.78 -16.17
C LEU A 222 -6.48 14.07 -17.22
N GLN A 223 -6.22 15.00 -18.15
CA GLN A 223 -7.09 15.22 -19.30
C GLN A 223 -7.16 13.98 -20.20
N PHE A 224 -6.01 13.32 -20.47
CA PHE A 224 -6.00 12.07 -21.21
C PHE A 224 -6.85 10.98 -20.54
N LEU A 225 -6.75 10.81 -19.23
CA LEU A 225 -7.59 9.86 -18.50
C LEU A 225 -9.08 10.25 -18.53
N ALA A 226 -9.40 11.54 -18.46
CA ALA A 226 -10.76 12.03 -18.64
C ALA A 226 -11.28 11.77 -20.06
N ASP A 227 -10.43 11.92 -21.07
CA ASP A 227 -10.77 11.63 -22.48
C ASP A 227 -11.03 10.14 -22.71
N LEU A 228 -10.29 9.23 -22.03
CA LEU A 228 -10.58 7.79 -22.11
C LEU A 228 -12.02 7.47 -21.67
N ALA A 229 -12.49 8.14 -20.62
CA ALA A 229 -13.83 7.94 -20.08
C ALA A 229 -14.92 8.65 -20.90
N ASN A 230 -14.71 9.92 -21.25
CA ASN A 230 -15.80 10.80 -21.75
C ASN A 230 -15.78 10.96 -23.27
N LYS A 231 -14.61 11.03 -23.91
CA LYS A 231 -14.45 11.23 -25.36
C LYS A 231 -14.38 9.90 -26.09
N TYR A 232 -13.44 9.03 -25.72
CA TYR A 232 -13.24 7.72 -26.35
C TYR A 232 -14.20 6.67 -25.83
N ARG A 233 -14.69 6.82 -24.59
CA ARG A 233 -15.64 5.92 -23.93
C ARG A 233 -15.17 4.47 -23.94
N VAL A 234 -13.91 4.26 -23.61
CA VAL A 234 -13.25 2.96 -23.62
C VAL A 234 -13.04 2.36 -22.22
N THR A 235 -13.59 3.00 -21.19
CA THR A 235 -13.52 2.54 -19.79
C THR A 235 -14.86 1.98 -19.32
N GLN A 236 -14.84 1.37 -18.13
CA GLN A 236 -16.07 1.02 -17.42
C GLN A 236 -16.84 2.29 -16.98
N ILE A 237 -18.09 2.10 -16.60
CA ILE A 237 -18.94 3.19 -16.08
C ILE A 237 -18.34 3.71 -14.76
N ASN A 238 -18.34 5.03 -14.56
CA ASN A 238 -17.88 5.71 -13.35
C ASN A 238 -16.44 5.39 -12.92
N PRO A 239 -15.43 5.54 -13.78
CA PRO A 239 -14.03 5.24 -13.44
C PRO A 239 -13.54 6.00 -12.20
N GLY A 240 -14.01 7.23 -11.96
CA GLY A 240 -13.71 8.04 -10.78
C GLY A 240 -14.25 7.50 -9.45
N ARG A 241 -15.04 6.44 -9.47
CA ARG A 241 -15.56 5.74 -8.28
C ARG A 241 -15.24 4.24 -8.27
N THR A 242 -14.61 3.74 -9.31
CA THR A 242 -14.21 2.34 -9.41
C THR A 242 -12.94 2.13 -8.62
N ASN A 243 -13.00 1.25 -7.63
CA ASN A 243 -11.83 0.79 -6.91
C ASN A 243 -11.01 -0.19 -7.77
N ARG A 244 -9.78 -0.42 -7.37
CA ARG A 244 -8.90 -1.37 -8.04
C ARG A 244 -9.33 -2.81 -7.79
N THR A 245 -9.42 -3.23 -6.53
CA THR A 245 -9.54 -4.65 -6.15
C THR A 245 -10.91 -5.22 -6.47
N ASP A 246 -11.97 -4.62 -5.95
CA ASP A 246 -13.35 -5.08 -6.13
C ASP A 246 -14.02 -4.53 -7.40
N GLY A 247 -13.34 -3.64 -8.12
CA GLY A 247 -13.80 -3.03 -9.36
C GLY A 247 -12.99 -3.49 -10.57
N ALA A 248 -11.86 -2.82 -10.88
CA ALA A 248 -11.09 -3.06 -12.10
C ALA A 248 -10.53 -4.49 -12.20
N PHE A 249 -9.97 -5.02 -11.11
CA PHE A 249 -9.44 -6.39 -11.11
C PHE A 249 -10.54 -7.43 -11.23
N GLN A 250 -11.68 -7.23 -10.58
CA GLN A 250 -12.79 -8.15 -10.71
C GLN A 250 -13.32 -8.18 -12.15
N LEU A 251 -13.49 -7.03 -12.80
CA LEU A 251 -13.89 -6.95 -14.19
C LEU A 251 -12.89 -7.66 -15.13
N PHE A 252 -11.59 -7.55 -14.85
CA PHE A 252 -10.57 -8.25 -15.63
C PHE A 252 -10.61 -9.76 -15.40
N LYS A 253 -10.74 -10.22 -14.16
CA LYS A 253 -10.90 -11.64 -13.80
C LYS A 253 -12.17 -12.27 -14.40
N ASP A 254 -13.21 -11.48 -14.58
CA ASP A 254 -14.45 -11.89 -15.29
C ASP A 254 -14.26 -11.99 -16.81
N GLY A 255 -13.08 -11.66 -17.35
CA GLY A 255 -12.79 -11.70 -18.78
C GLY A 255 -13.45 -10.60 -19.61
N LYS A 256 -14.02 -9.57 -18.97
CA LYS A 256 -14.75 -8.48 -19.63
C LYS A 256 -13.87 -7.33 -20.10
N VAL A 257 -12.65 -7.26 -19.62
CA VAL A 257 -11.72 -6.13 -19.82
C VAL A 257 -10.56 -6.56 -20.71
N GLY A 258 -10.22 -5.73 -21.68
CA GLY A 258 -9.07 -5.96 -22.55
C GLY A 258 -7.74 -5.67 -21.87
N MET A 259 -7.67 -4.58 -21.11
CA MET A 259 -6.41 -4.10 -20.52
C MET A 259 -6.65 -3.51 -19.14
N VAL A 260 -5.70 -3.73 -18.22
CA VAL A 260 -5.73 -3.17 -16.86
C VAL A 260 -4.30 -3.01 -16.34
N MET A 261 -4.03 -2.00 -15.52
CA MET A 261 -2.81 -1.94 -14.74
C MET A 261 -2.93 -2.86 -13.54
N GLY A 262 -1.95 -3.75 -13.36
CA GLY A 262 -1.96 -4.73 -12.29
C GLY A 262 -0.57 -4.91 -11.65
N PHE A 263 -0.39 -5.98 -10.90
CA PHE A 263 0.87 -6.35 -10.23
C PHE A 263 0.87 -7.84 -9.90
N SER A 264 1.97 -8.36 -9.36
CA SER A 264 2.17 -9.81 -9.18
C SER A 264 1.07 -10.54 -8.39
N PRO A 265 0.44 -9.99 -7.33
CA PRO A 265 -0.73 -10.61 -6.70
C PRO A 265 -1.93 -10.82 -7.63
N LEU A 266 -2.19 -9.89 -8.58
CA LEU A 266 -3.24 -10.12 -9.57
C LEU A 266 -2.90 -11.32 -10.47
N ALA A 267 -1.64 -11.45 -10.89
CA ALA A 267 -1.18 -12.60 -11.67
C ALA A 267 -1.38 -13.91 -10.90
N ALA A 268 -1.05 -13.93 -9.60
CA ALA A 268 -1.26 -15.10 -8.76
C ALA A 268 -2.74 -15.49 -8.66
N GLN A 269 -3.65 -14.51 -8.53
CA GLN A 269 -5.10 -14.75 -8.51
C GLN A 269 -5.61 -15.26 -9.86
N LEU A 270 -5.17 -14.66 -10.98
CA LEU A 270 -5.56 -15.08 -12.33
C LEU A 270 -5.11 -16.53 -12.63
N ASP A 271 -3.89 -16.86 -12.22
CA ASP A 271 -3.34 -18.20 -12.36
C ASP A 271 -4.11 -19.24 -11.53
N ALA A 272 -4.49 -18.90 -10.30
CA ALA A 272 -5.27 -19.76 -9.44
C ALA A 272 -6.69 -20.01 -9.97
N GLU A 273 -7.32 -18.96 -10.54
CA GLU A 273 -8.66 -19.08 -11.13
C GLU A 273 -8.67 -19.75 -12.51
N GLY A 274 -7.62 -19.59 -13.31
CA GLY A 274 -7.46 -20.19 -14.63
C GLY A 274 -8.51 -19.78 -15.70
N LYS A 275 -9.23 -18.67 -15.46
CA LYS A 275 -10.34 -18.24 -16.33
C LYS A 275 -9.92 -17.32 -17.49
N VAL A 276 -8.86 -16.56 -17.29
CA VAL A 276 -8.40 -15.54 -18.25
C VAL A 276 -7.01 -15.88 -18.74
N ASP A 277 -6.85 -16.06 -20.05
CA ASP A 277 -5.53 -16.11 -20.68
C ASP A 277 -5.04 -14.66 -20.86
N TYR A 278 -4.03 -14.31 -20.06
CA TYR A 278 -3.50 -12.95 -20.00
C TYR A 278 -2.02 -12.89 -20.36
N GLY A 279 -1.59 -11.70 -20.71
CA GLY A 279 -0.18 -11.37 -20.83
C GLY A 279 0.17 -10.17 -19.97
N VAL A 280 1.46 -9.98 -19.73
CA VAL A 280 2.03 -8.87 -18.99
C VAL A 280 3.04 -8.15 -19.85
N SER A 281 3.03 -6.81 -19.84
CA SER A 281 3.98 -5.96 -20.55
C SER A 281 4.33 -4.72 -19.74
N THR A 282 5.21 -3.87 -20.28
CA THR A 282 5.47 -2.52 -19.75
C THR A 282 4.28 -1.60 -20.01
N MET A 283 4.19 -0.51 -19.25
CA MET A 283 3.17 0.51 -19.45
C MET A 283 3.32 1.24 -20.80
N PRO A 284 2.22 1.57 -21.50
CA PRO A 284 2.27 2.48 -22.64
C PRO A 284 2.80 3.85 -22.22
N THR A 285 3.69 4.42 -23.02
CA THR A 285 4.36 5.68 -22.68
C THR A 285 4.15 6.74 -23.77
N ASN A 286 4.15 8.02 -23.36
CA ASN A 286 4.13 9.18 -24.26
C ASN A 286 5.53 9.84 -24.40
N ILE A 287 6.54 9.32 -23.70
CA ILE A 287 7.90 9.88 -23.67
C ILE A 287 8.99 8.90 -24.14
N GLY A 288 8.62 7.75 -24.66
CA GLY A 288 9.53 6.75 -25.25
C GLY A 288 10.13 5.75 -24.26
N ALA A 289 10.28 6.09 -22.98
CA ALA A 289 10.78 5.18 -21.95
C ALA A 289 9.66 4.86 -20.95
N SER A 290 9.35 3.57 -20.80
CA SER A 290 8.34 3.13 -19.84
C SER A 290 8.88 3.18 -18.41
N VAL A 291 8.09 3.75 -17.53
CA VAL A 291 8.34 3.82 -16.08
C VAL A 291 7.29 2.99 -15.36
N THR A 292 7.67 2.24 -14.34
CA THR A 292 6.69 1.56 -13.49
C THR A 292 6.63 2.17 -12.10
N LEU A 293 5.52 1.91 -11.40
CA LEU A 293 5.39 2.21 -9.99
C LEU A 293 5.92 1.03 -9.19
N GLY A 294 6.98 1.27 -8.42
CA GLY A 294 7.36 0.43 -7.30
C GLY A 294 6.51 0.76 -6.08
N VAL A 295 6.06 -0.26 -5.40
CA VAL A 295 5.35 -0.10 -4.13
C VAL A 295 6.15 -0.83 -3.06
N GLU A 296 6.31 -0.17 -1.94
CA GLU A 296 6.88 -0.74 -0.73
C GLU A 296 5.88 -0.55 0.40
N ASP A 297 5.71 -1.59 1.16
CA ASP A 297 5.00 -1.49 2.43
C ASP A 297 5.98 -1.76 3.57
N TYR A 298 5.66 -1.18 4.72
CA TYR A 298 6.56 -1.14 5.85
C TYR A 298 5.88 -1.70 7.10
N LEU A 299 6.68 -2.31 7.98
CA LEU A 299 6.36 -2.40 9.40
C LEU A 299 6.97 -1.22 10.12
N MET A 300 6.24 -0.67 11.06
CA MET A 300 6.67 0.39 11.96
C MET A 300 6.54 -0.08 13.38
N ALA A 301 7.47 0.33 14.25
CA ALA A 301 7.43 0.06 15.69
C ALA A 301 7.18 1.36 16.45
N PHE A 302 6.01 1.51 17.06
CA PHE A 302 5.68 2.69 17.85
C PHE A 302 6.34 2.65 19.21
N ARG A 303 6.85 3.81 19.68
CA ARG A 303 7.44 3.97 21.00
C ARG A 303 6.36 4.00 22.06
N LYS A 304 6.38 3.02 22.97
CA LYS A 304 5.57 3.01 24.19
C LYS A 304 6.40 2.53 25.36
N GLN A 305 5.97 2.89 26.56
CA GLN A 305 6.66 2.46 27.76
C GLN A 305 6.65 0.91 27.87
N GLY A 306 7.82 0.32 28.00
CA GLY A 306 8.00 -1.12 28.22
C GLY A 306 7.82 -2.03 26.99
N ASN A 307 7.45 -1.50 25.81
CA ASN A 307 7.14 -2.34 24.65
C ASN A 307 8.38 -2.70 23.80
N ARG A 308 9.53 -2.07 23.99
CA ARG A 308 10.70 -2.22 23.13
C ARG A 308 11.14 -3.68 22.95
N GLU A 309 11.37 -4.39 24.04
CA GLU A 309 11.86 -5.77 23.99
C GLU A 309 10.81 -6.77 23.45
N PRO A 310 9.52 -6.70 23.85
CA PRO A 310 8.50 -7.50 23.20
C PRO A 310 8.40 -7.27 21.70
N VAL A 311 8.35 -6.01 21.25
CA VAL A 311 8.25 -5.66 19.82
C VAL A 311 9.48 -6.13 19.04
N LYS A 312 10.70 -5.90 19.58
CA LYS A 312 11.93 -6.40 18.98
C LYS A 312 11.89 -7.90 18.71
N LYS A 313 11.52 -8.70 19.71
CA LYS A 313 11.43 -10.16 19.60
C LYS A 313 10.38 -10.58 18.56
N PHE A 314 9.26 -9.86 18.47
CA PHE A 314 8.21 -10.13 17.48
C PHE A 314 8.70 -9.83 16.06
N LEU A 315 9.35 -8.69 15.85
CA LEU A 315 9.91 -8.32 14.55
C LEU A 315 11.05 -9.25 14.13
N ASP A 316 11.95 -9.61 15.04
CA ASP A 316 13.03 -10.58 14.75
C ASP A 316 12.46 -11.97 14.39
N LEU A 317 11.31 -12.38 14.95
CA LEU A 317 10.62 -13.60 14.54
C LEU A 317 10.02 -13.47 13.13
N TYR A 318 9.37 -12.35 12.82
CA TYR A 318 8.79 -12.11 11.51
C TYR A 318 9.86 -12.09 10.42
N TYR A 319 10.98 -11.38 10.63
CA TYR A 319 12.04 -11.22 9.63
C TYR A 319 12.97 -12.44 9.48
N ARG A 320 12.72 -13.55 10.18
CA ARG A 320 13.40 -14.79 9.84
C ARG A 320 13.12 -15.16 8.38
N PRO A 321 14.16 -15.52 7.58
CA PRO A 321 13.99 -15.78 6.14
C PRO A 321 12.84 -16.73 5.81
N GLU A 322 12.65 -17.78 6.62
CA GLU A 322 11.57 -18.74 6.44
C GLU A 322 10.17 -18.14 6.64
N ASN A 323 10.00 -17.17 7.53
CA ASN A 323 8.70 -16.55 7.81
C ASN A 323 8.35 -15.50 6.78
N ILE A 324 9.24 -14.51 6.57
CA ILE A 324 8.98 -13.43 5.59
C ILE A 324 8.81 -14.00 4.18
N THR A 325 9.68 -14.91 3.73
CA THR A 325 9.59 -15.48 2.38
C THR A 325 8.32 -16.31 2.18
N ARG A 326 7.93 -17.10 3.19
CA ARG A 326 6.68 -17.88 3.14
C ARG A 326 5.48 -16.97 2.93
N TRP A 327 5.40 -15.86 3.68
CA TRP A 327 4.26 -14.95 3.60
C TRP A 327 4.20 -14.21 2.27
N ILE A 328 5.30 -13.54 1.86
CA ILE A 328 5.32 -12.80 0.60
C ILE A 328 5.11 -13.70 -0.62
N THR A 329 5.56 -14.96 -0.56
CA THR A 329 5.30 -15.94 -1.63
C THR A 329 3.81 -16.31 -1.69
N ALA A 330 3.17 -16.55 -0.54
CA ALA A 330 1.74 -16.87 -0.49
C ALA A 330 0.87 -15.72 -1.01
N GLU A 331 1.24 -14.47 -0.70
CA GLU A 331 0.54 -13.26 -1.17
C GLU A 331 0.90 -12.88 -2.63
N GLY A 332 1.94 -13.50 -3.21
CA GLY A 332 2.39 -13.22 -4.58
C GLY A 332 3.21 -11.93 -4.72
N PHE A 333 3.78 -11.40 -3.63
CA PHE A 333 4.60 -10.18 -3.64
C PHE A 333 6.07 -10.46 -3.98
N LEU A 334 6.82 -9.37 -4.16
CA LEU A 334 8.26 -9.40 -4.43
C LEU A 334 9.06 -9.30 -3.13
N PRO A 335 10.25 -9.94 -3.06
CA PRO A 335 11.09 -9.93 -1.87
C PRO A 335 11.74 -8.56 -1.64
N VAL A 336 11.87 -8.20 -0.37
CA VAL A 336 12.57 -6.99 0.10
C VAL A 336 13.87 -7.32 0.83
N THR A 337 14.19 -8.61 0.94
CA THR A 337 15.40 -9.12 1.59
C THR A 337 16.30 -9.88 0.62
N ARG A 338 17.62 -9.87 0.87
CA ARG A 338 18.60 -10.62 0.08
C ARG A 338 18.35 -12.14 0.14
N SER A 339 17.96 -12.63 1.32
CA SER A 339 17.61 -14.05 1.51
C SER A 339 16.34 -14.42 0.72
N GLY A 340 15.29 -13.61 0.78
CA GLY A 340 14.07 -13.79 -0.01
C GLY A 340 14.34 -13.73 -1.51
N LEU A 341 15.14 -12.76 -1.98
CA LEU A 341 15.51 -12.66 -3.39
C LEU A 341 16.22 -13.92 -3.88
N ARG A 342 17.17 -14.45 -3.12
CA ARG A 342 17.85 -15.72 -3.48
C ARG A 342 16.87 -16.89 -3.61
N GLN A 343 15.85 -16.98 -2.75
CA GLN A 343 14.87 -18.07 -2.78
C GLN A 343 13.85 -17.91 -3.92
N MET A 344 13.49 -16.68 -4.26
CA MET A 344 12.38 -16.40 -5.19
C MET A 344 12.83 -16.10 -6.63
N SER A 345 14.12 -15.79 -6.86
CA SER A 345 14.66 -15.37 -8.17
C SER A 345 14.52 -16.41 -9.28
N SER A 346 14.41 -17.70 -8.92
CA SER A 346 14.20 -18.79 -9.89
C SER A 346 12.75 -18.94 -10.36
N ASN A 347 11.79 -18.20 -9.77
CA ASN A 347 10.39 -18.26 -10.17
C ASN A 347 10.15 -17.46 -11.46
N PRO A 348 9.88 -18.10 -12.63
CA PRO A 348 9.72 -17.41 -13.89
C PRO A 348 8.51 -16.48 -13.91
N LYS A 349 7.52 -16.70 -13.07
CA LYS A 349 6.31 -15.85 -12.97
C LYS A 349 6.62 -14.49 -12.35
N LEU A 350 7.66 -14.38 -11.53
CA LEU A 350 8.07 -13.12 -10.92
C LEU A 350 9.04 -12.32 -11.79
N LYS A 351 9.65 -12.97 -12.80
CA LYS A 351 10.67 -12.34 -13.64
C LYS A 351 10.23 -11.02 -14.29
N PRO A 352 9.02 -10.86 -14.88
CA PRO A 352 8.60 -9.57 -15.47
C PRO A 352 8.60 -8.42 -14.48
N TYR A 353 8.24 -8.70 -13.23
CA TYR A 353 8.18 -7.69 -12.16
C TYR A 353 9.57 -7.39 -11.59
N LEU A 354 10.41 -8.41 -11.41
CA LEU A 354 11.80 -8.23 -10.96
C LEU A 354 12.61 -7.44 -11.98
N ASP A 355 12.42 -7.71 -13.29
CA ASP A 355 13.08 -6.99 -14.38
C ASP A 355 12.60 -5.51 -14.47
N ALA A 356 11.39 -5.21 -14.01
CA ALA A 356 10.84 -3.86 -14.00
C ALA A 356 11.34 -3.00 -12.81
N LEU A 357 11.79 -3.61 -11.70
CA LEU A 357 12.22 -2.89 -10.50
C LEU A 357 13.30 -1.82 -10.75
N PRO A 358 14.32 -2.02 -11.63
CA PRO A 358 15.31 -0.97 -11.88
C PRO A 358 14.73 0.31 -12.49
N SER A 359 13.59 0.24 -13.19
CA SER A 359 12.88 1.39 -13.76
C SER A 359 11.74 1.90 -12.87
N ALA A 360 11.58 1.34 -11.68
CA ALA A 360 10.51 1.70 -10.77
C ALA A 360 10.76 3.05 -10.12
N LYS A 361 9.74 3.89 -10.13
CA LYS A 361 9.66 5.09 -9.29
C LYS A 361 8.79 4.81 -8.06
N LEU A 362 9.15 5.40 -6.95
CA LEU A 362 8.36 5.40 -5.73
C LEU A 362 7.57 6.70 -5.60
N VAL A 363 6.39 6.64 -5.01
CA VAL A 363 5.69 7.83 -4.54
C VAL A 363 6.48 8.46 -3.38
N PRO A 364 6.30 9.75 -3.05
CA PRO A 364 7.16 10.44 -2.09
C PRO A 364 6.88 10.06 -0.63
N THR A 365 6.96 8.77 -0.28
CA THR A 365 6.70 8.22 1.06
C THR A 365 7.61 8.78 2.16
N THR A 366 8.77 9.31 1.78
CA THR A 366 9.71 9.94 2.70
C THR A 366 9.35 11.40 3.05
N ASP A 367 8.39 12.00 2.33
CA ASP A 367 7.88 13.34 2.65
C ASP A 367 6.77 13.24 3.71
N PRO A 368 6.90 13.90 4.88
CA PRO A 368 5.87 13.84 5.94
C PRO A 368 4.49 14.39 5.56
N ALA A 369 4.39 15.16 4.46
CA ALA A 369 3.10 15.63 3.94
C ALA A 369 2.40 14.56 3.08
N TRP A 370 3.12 13.50 2.68
CA TRP A 370 2.61 12.49 1.74
C TRP A 370 1.30 11.86 2.16
N ASP A 371 1.14 11.48 3.43
CA ASP A 371 -0.08 10.82 3.90
C ASP A 371 -1.32 11.67 3.63
N ARG A 372 -1.22 12.97 3.88
CA ARG A 372 -2.32 13.90 3.64
C ARG A 372 -2.54 14.14 2.15
N VAL A 373 -1.47 14.27 1.37
CA VAL A 373 -1.55 14.44 -0.08
C VAL A 373 -2.13 13.19 -0.73
N LYS A 374 -1.66 12.00 -0.33
CA LYS A 374 -2.19 10.70 -0.79
C LYS A 374 -3.70 10.63 -0.59
N LEU A 375 -4.16 10.87 0.64
CA LEU A 375 -5.58 10.80 0.97
C LEU A 375 -6.42 11.80 0.17
N ASP A 376 -5.93 13.03 0.01
CA ASP A 376 -6.64 14.07 -0.75
C ASP A 376 -6.76 13.70 -2.23
N VAL A 377 -5.70 13.16 -2.82
CA VAL A 377 -5.71 12.65 -4.21
C VAL A 377 -6.67 11.48 -4.35
N GLN A 378 -6.65 10.49 -3.46
CA GLN A 378 -7.55 9.35 -3.46
C GLN A 378 -9.02 9.76 -3.45
N GLN A 379 -9.36 10.77 -2.67
CA GLN A 379 -10.74 11.23 -2.53
C GLN A 379 -11.22 12.11 -3.68
N ASN A 380 -10.33 12.84 -4.34
CA ASN A 380 -10.74 13.93 -5.22
C ASN A 380 -10.33 13.78 -6.69
N ILE A 381 -9.26 13.02 -7.03
CA ILE A 381 -8.78 12.96 -8.42
C ILE A 381 -9.82 12.36 -9.37
N GLY A 382 -10.65 11.42 -8.89
CA GLY A 382 -11.73 10.81 -9.65
C GLY A 382 -12.80 11.80 -10.13
N LEU A 383 -12.91 12.98 -9.53
CA LEU A 383 -13.82 14.04 -9.96
C LEU A 383 -13.48 14.55 -11.38
N ALA A 384 -12.20 14.50 -11.75
CA ALA A 384 -11.73 14.98 -13.06
C ALA A 384 -12.26 14.14 -14.24
N VAL A 385 -12.53 12.85 -14.03
CA VAL A 385 -12.96 11.93 -15.08
C VAL A 385 -14.48 11.72 -15.12
N GLN A 386 -15.23 12.39 -14.26
CA GLN A 386 -16.68 12.40 -14.31
C GLN A 386 -17.16 13.25 -15.49
N PRO A 387 -18.39 13.03 -16.02
CA PRO A 387 -18.98 13.91 -17.00
C PRO A 387 -18.99 15.37 -16.54
N GLY A 388 -18.38 16.27 -17.31
CA GLY A 388 -18.23 17.69 -16.96
C GLY A 388 -17.10 17.98 -15.96
N GLY A 389 -16.30 16.98 -15.58
CA GLY A 389 -15.11 17.18 -14.73
C GLY A 389 -14.06 18.09 -15.40
N ASN A 390 -13.30 18.81 -14.57
CA ASN A 390 -12.24 19.71 -15.02
C ASN A 390 -10.89 19.28 -14.42
N PRO A 391 -10.02 18.58 -15.18
CA PRO A 391 -8.73 18.12 -14.72
C PRO A 391 -7.84 19.22 -14.13
N ARG A 392 -7.77 20.38 -14.77
CA ARG A 392 -6.97 21.51 -14.26
C ARG A 392 -7.46 21.97 -12.90
N GLN A 393 -8.75 22.22 -12.77
CA GLN A 393 -9.34 22.69 -11.50
C GLN A 393 -9.12 21.70 -10.36
N VAL A 394 -9.24 20.39 -10.63
CA VAL A 394 -8.99 19.33 -9.64
C VAL A 394 -7.51 19.35 -9.22
N LEU A 395 -6.56 19.41 -10.16
CA LEU A 395 -5.15 19.43 -9.83
C LEU A 395 -4.71 20.73 -9.16
N ASP A 396 -5.28 21.89 -9.51
CA ASP A 396 -5.01 23.17 -8.83
C ASP A 396 -5.44 23.11 -7.35
N GLN A 397 -6.58 22.50 -7.06
CA GLN A 397 -7.02 22.31 -5.68
C GLN A 397 -6.11 21.34 -4.92
N LEU A 398 -5.74 20.21 -5.53
CA LEU A 398 -4.82 19.24 -4.93
C LEU A 398 -3.43 19.86 -4.69
N GLN A 399 -2.92 20.67 -5.63
CA GLN A 399 -1.66 21.39 -5.47
C GLN A 399 -1.71 22.36 -4.27
N LYS A 400 -2.78 23.15 -4.16
CA LYS A 400 -2.99 24.06 -3.04
C LYS A 400 -2.98 23.33 -1.70
N ASN A 401 -3.67 22.19 -1.63
CA ASN A 401 -3.75 21.38 -0.42
C ASN A 401 -2.40 20.75 -0.07
N ALA A 402 -1.65 20.26 -1.06
CA ALA A 402 -0.31 19.70 -0.87
C ALA A 402 0.68 20.76 -0.36
N THR A 403 0.66 21.96 -0.93
CA THR A 403 1.48 23.09 -0.48
C THR A 403 1.14 23.47 0.97
N ALA A 404 -0.14 23.51 1.33
CA ALA A 404 -0.57 23.78 2.70
C ALA A 404 -0.12 22.66 3.69
N ALA A 405 -0.20 21.41 3.28
CA ALA A 405 0.27 20.26 4.09
C ALA A 405 1.79 20.32 4.33
N ALA A 406 2.57 20.74 3.33
CA ALA A 406 4.01 20.93 3.45
C ALA A 406 4.39 22.18 4.26
N GLY A 407 3.62 23.26 4.16
CA GLY A 407 3.87 24.55 4.85
C GLY A 407 3.51 24.54 6.34
N GLY A 408 2.73 23.57 6.82
CA GLY A 408 2.42 23.37 8.25
C GLY A 408 3.56 22.72 9.05
N ARG A 409 4.80 22.92 8.61
CA ARG A 409 6.04 22.39 9.22
C ARG A 409 6.52 23.21 10.40
#